data_d852c14baee35a69b219b7781040e448
#
_entry.id   d852c14baee35a69b219b7781040e448
#
_cell.length_a   1.000
_cell.length_b   1.000
_cell.length_c   1.000
_cell.angle_alpha   90.00
_cell.angle_beta   90.00
_cell.angle_gamma   90.00
#
_symmetry.space_group_name_H-M   'P 1'
#
loop_
_entity.id
_entity.type
_entity.pdbx_description
1 polymer ?
#
loop_
_entity_poly.entity_id
_entity_poly.type
_entity_poly.pdbx_seq_one_letter_code
_entity_poly.pdbx_strand_id
1 'polypeptide(L)'
;MNETLKIIEKRYSCRDYKSEEIADKILQAIAKAAVQAPSGINRQPWRVIVVKDKDLMKDMEEAAMSHLASIDDKSTYERIMGRGGKLFYNAPCMIV
;
A
#
# COMPACT_ATOMS: atom_id res chain seq x y z
N MET A 1 20.58 -21.99 -1.30
CA MET A 1 20.09 -20.62 -1.34
C MET A 1 19.74 -20.17 0.08
N ASN A 2 20.16 -18.97 0.48
CA ASN A 2 19.86 -18.48 1.83
C ASN A 2 18.41 -18.01 1.95
N GLU A 3 17.99 -17.79 3.19
CA GLU A 3 16.60 -17.43 3.50
C GLU A 3 16.17 -16.12 2.85
N THR A 4 17.04 -15.13 2.80
CA THR A 4 16.75 -13.84 2.19
C THR A 4 16.41 -13.97 0.70
N LEU A 5 17.19 -14.73 -0.03
CA LEU A 5 16.96 -14.94 -1.46
C LEU A 5 15.65 -15.71 -1.70
N LYS A 6 15.34 -16.69 -0.84
CA LYS A 6 14.07 -17.42 -0.92
C LYS A 6 12.86 -16.50 -0.74
N ILE A 7 12.95 -15.56 0.20
CA ILE A 7 11.87 -14.59 0.45
C ILE A 7 11.70 -13.67 -0.76
N ILE A 8 12.79 -13.20 -1.33
CA ILE A 8 12.75 -12.35 -2.54
C ILE A 8 12.07 -13.08 -3.69
N GLU A 9 12.43 -14.35 -3.93
CA GLU A 9 11.81 -15.14 -4.99
C GLU A 9 10.31 -15.36 -4.80
N LYS A 10 9.88 -15.51 -3.56
CA LYS A 10 8.48 -15.78 -3.24
C LYS A 10 7.60 -14.52 -3.24
N ARG A 11 8.18 -13.32 -3.39
CA ARG A 11 7.41 -12.08 -3.37
C ARG A 11 6.43 -12.04 -4.55
N TYR A 12 5.22 -11.62 -4.28
CA TYR A 12 4.23 -11.32 -5.30
C TYR A 12 3.41 -10.09 -4.89
N SER A 13 2.69 -9.52 -5.84
CA SER A 13 1.80 -8.39 -5.57
C SER A 13 0.45 -8.94 -5.12
N CYS A 14 0.17 -8.80 -3.83
CA CYS A 14 -1.10 -9.24 -3.26
C CYS A 14 -2.18 -8.21 -3.56
N ARG A 15 -3.31 -8.64 -4.11
CA ARG A 15 -4.45 -7.79 -4.43
C ARG A 15 -5.77 -8.35 -3.88
N ASP A 16 -5.67 -9.16 -2.85
CA ASP A 16 -6.83 -9.72 -2.16
C ASP A 16 -6.45 -9.91 -0.69
N TYR A 17 -7.12 -9.21 0.20
CA TYR A 17 -6.76 -9.15 1.61
C TYR A 17 -7.90 -9.65 2.47
N LYS A 18 -7.54 -10.32 3.57
CA LYS A 18 -8.47 -10.68 4.62
C LYS A 18 -8.91 -9.42 5.37
N SER A 19 -10.10 -9.46 5.96
CA SER A 19 -10.63 -8.34 6.75
C SER A 19 -10.04 -8.27 8.18
N GLU A 20 -9.20 -9.23 8.55
CA GLU A 20 -8.58 -9.29 9.88
C GLU A 20 -7.71 -8.06 10.14
N GLU A 21 -7.85 -7.49 11.32
CA GLU A 21 -6.97 -6.41 11.76
C GLU A 21 -5.57 -6.95 12.04
N ILE A 22 -4.57 -6.12 11.73
CA ILE A 22 -3.18 -6.45 12.00
C ILE A 22 -2.79 -5.83 13.34
N ALA A 23 -2.17 -6.62 14.22
CA ALA A 23 -1.74 -6.14 15.52
C ALA A 23 -0.73 -4.99 15.39
N ASP A 24 -0.84 -3.99 16.27
CA ASP A 24 0.03 -2.81 16.25
C ASP A 24 1.51 -3.20 16.31
N LYS A 25 1.85 -4.22 17.07
CA LYS A 25 3.23 -4.71 17.18
C LYS A 25 3.80 -5.14 15.82
N ILE A 26 2.99 -5.78 15.00
CA ILE A 26 3.39 -6.21 13.65
C ILE A 26 3.54 -4.99 12.74
N LEU A 27 2.60 -4.05 12.80
CA LEU A 27 2.66 -2.82 12.02
C LEU A 27 3.90 -1.98 12.36
N GLN A 28 4.24 -1.89 13.65
CA GLN A 28 5.44 -1.20 14.10
C GLN A 28 6.71 -1.87 13.57
N ALA A 29 6.75 -3.20 13.55
CA ALA A 29 7.90 -3.94 13.03
C ALA A 29 8.09 -3.68 11.53
N ILE A 30 7.01 -3.66 10.77
CA ILE A 30 7.06 -3.37 9.33
C ILE A 30 7.51 -1.92 9.08
N ALA A 31 6.95 -0.96 9.81
CA ALA A 31 7.33 0.44 9.69
C ALA A 31 8.80 0.67 10.04
N LYS A 32 9.29 0.01 11.08
CA LYS A 32 10.71 0.06 11.47
C LYS A 32 11.61 -0.49 10.38
N ALA A 33 11.21 -1.59 9.73
CA ALA A 33 11.96 -2.14 8.60
C ALA A 33 12.00 -1.16 7.42
N ALA A 34 10.91 -0.45 7.15
CA ALA A 34 10.83 0.50 6.06
C ALA A 34 11.82 1.66 6.21
N VAL A 35 12.00 2.18 7.43
CA VAL A 35 12.93 3.30 7.68
C VAL A 35 14.39 2.87 7.71
N GLN A 36 14.68 1.61 7.55
CA GLN A 36 16.04 1.11 7.41
C GLN A 36 16.52 1.09 5.95
N ALA A 37 15.67 1.50 5.02
CA ALA A 37 16.05 1.59 3.61
C ALA A 37 17.17 2.62 3.42
N PRO A 38 18.06 2.43 2.45
CA PRO A 38 19.09 3.44 2.17
C PRO A 38 18.48 4.70 1.59
N SER A 39 19.16 5.82 1.79
CA SER A 39 18.76 7.11 1.24
C SER A 39 19.96 7.86 0.69
N GLY A 40 19.72 8.81 -0.22
CA GLY A 40 20.77 9.63 -0.80
C GLY A 40 21.55 10.37 0.28
N ILE A 41 22.87 10.11 0.36
CA ILE A 41 23.78 10.73 1.36
C ILE A 41 23.31 10.48 2.81
N ASN A 42 22.55 9.39 3.03
CA ASN A 42 22.03 9.01 4.35
C ASN A 42 21.22 10.15 5.03
N ARG A 43 20.49 10.91 4.23
CA ARG A 43 19.66 12.02 4.75
C ARG A 43 18.44 11.57 5.53
N GLN A 44 18.01 10.31 5.33
CA GLN A 44 16.88 9.71 6.02
C GLN A 44 15.60 10.55 5.94
N PRO A 45 15.14 10.94 4.72
CA PRO A 45 14.03 11.89 4.57
C PRO A 45 12.66 11.24 4.74
N TRP A 46 12.61 9.94 4.92
CA TRP A 46 11.37 9.20 4.98
C TRP A 46 10.58 9.51 6.25
N ARG A 47 9.28 9.43 6.10
CA ARG A 47 8.33 9.41 7.21
C ARG A 47 7.33 8.30 6.89
N VAL A 48 6.99 7.51 7.89
CA VAL A 48 6.08 6.39 7.71
C VAL A 48 4.79 6.68 8.47
N ILE A 49 3.68 6.59 7.77
CA ILE A 49 2.35 6.79 8.35
C ILE A 49 1.60 5.48 8.25
N VAL A 50 1.08 4.99 9.36
CA VAL A 50 0.24 3.80 9.40
C VAL A 50 -1.22 4.25 9.50
N VAL A 51 -2.01 3.92 8.50
CA VAL A 51 -3.43 4.27 8.44
C VAL A 51 -4.25 3.03 8.74
N LYS A 52 -5.01 3.07 9.82
CA LYS A 52 -5.88 1.98 10.26
C LYS A 52 -7.37 2.33 10.16
N ASP A 53 -7.69 3.59 9.92
CA ASP A 53 -9.06 4.07 9.79
C ASP A 53 -9.61 3.68 8.41
N LYS A 54 -10.50 2.71 8.39
CA LYS A 54 -11.09 2.19 7.14
C LYS A 54 -11.95 3.23 6.43
N ASP A 55 -12.60 4.12 7.16
CA ASP A 55 -13.39 5.19 6.56
C ASP A 55 -12.50 6.20 5.86
N LEU A 56 -11.36 6.55 6.47
CA LEU A 56 -10.39 7.43 5.84
C LEU A 56 -9.81 6.78 4.57
N MET A 57 -9.47 5.50 4.63
CA MET A 57 -8.96 4.78 3.45
C MET A 57 -9.99 4.77 2.32
N LYS A 58 -11.26 4.58 2.64
CA LYS A 58 -12.34 4.63 1.66
C LYS A 58 -12.47 6.01 1.04
N ASP A 59 -12.40 7.06 1.84
CA ASP A 59 -12.44 8.44 1.35
C ASP A 59 -11.26 8.75 0.43
N MET A 60 -10.07 8.27 0.78
CA MET A 60 -8.87 8.42 -0.05
C MET A 60 -9.03 7.71 -1.39
N GLU A 61 -9.56 6.49 -1.38
CA GLU A 61 -9.82 5.72 -2.60
C GLU A 61 -10.84 6.42 -3.50
N GLU A 62 -11.93 6.91 -2.93
CA GLU A 62 -12.97 7.63 -3.66
C GLU A 62 -12.42 8.93 -4.27
N ALA A 63 -11.62 9.68 -3.51
CA ALA A 63 -11.00 10.91 -3.99
C ALA A 63 -10.04 10.63 -5.17
N ALA A 64 -9.23 9.60 -5.07
CA ALA A 64 -8.32 9.21 -6.13
C ALA A 64 -9.06 8.75 -7.38
N MET A 65 -10.11 7.95 -7.23
CA MET A 65 -10.91 7.48 -8.36
C MET A 65 -11.67 8.63 -9.03
N SER A 66 -12.20 9.57 -8.26
CA SER A 66 -12.83 10.77 -8.80
C SER A 66 -11.86 11.60 -9.65
N HIS A 67 -10.63 11.77 -9.16
CA HIS A 67 -9.60 12.48 -9.90
C HIS A 67 -9.28 11.76 -11.21
N LEU A 68 -9.05 10.46 -11.18
CA LEU A 68 -8.74 9.67 -12.36
C LEU A 68 -9.88 9.71 -13.40
N ALA A 69 -11.12 9.75 -12.94
CA ALA A 69 -12.29 9.87 -13.82
C ALA A 69 -12.38 11.24 -14.49
N SER A 70 -11.78 12.27 -13.90
CA SER A 70 -11.86 13.66 -14.38
C SER A 70 -10.78 14.03 -15.39
N ILE A 71 -9.66 13.29 -15.44
CA ILE A 71 -8.56 13.60 -16.36
C ILE A 71 -8.82 13.06 -17.76
N ASP A 72 -8.16 13.65 -18.78
CA ASP A 72 -8.38 13.30 -20.18
C ASP A 72 -7.91 11.89 -20.52
N ASP A 73 -6.75 11.48 -20.00
CA ASP A 73 -6.23 10.12 -20.20
C ASP A 73 -6.94 9.16 -19.25
N LYS A 74 -7.85 8.36 -19.79
CA LYS A 74 -8.64 7.38 -19.02
C LYS A 74 -7.99 6.02 -18.87
N SER A 75 -6.77 5.82 -19.37
CA SER A 75 -6.15 4.49 -19.39
C SER A 75 -5.99 3.88 -17.99
N THR A 76 -5.54 4.66 -17.02
CA THR A 76 -5.40 4.21 -15.64
C THR A 76 -6.76 3.95 -15.00
N TYR A 77 -7.71 4.86 -15.19
CA TYR A 77 -9.07 4.69 -14.67
C TYR A 77 -9.72 3.41 -15.18
N GLU A 78 -9.66 3.17 -16.49
CA GLU A 78 -10.26 1.99 -17.11
C GLU A 78 -9.60 0.70 -16.62
N ARG A 79 -8.27 0.71 -16.43
CA ARG A 79 -7.55 -0.45 -15.91
C ARG A 79 -7.97 -0.78 -14.49
N ILE A 80 -8.15 0.22 -13.63
CA ILE A 80 -8.58 0.02 -12.25
C ILE A 80 -10.03 -0.45 -12.21
N MET A 81 -10.91 0.14 -13.01
CA MET A 81 -12.31 -0.28 -13.10
C MET A 81 -12.43 -1.72 -13.59
N GLY A 82 -11.56 -2.15 -14.50
CA GLY A 82 -11.48 -3.54 -14.96
C GLY A 82 -11.11 -4.53 -13.86
N ARG A 83 -10.54 -4.05 -12.76
CA ARG A 83 -10.17 -4.86 -11.58
C ARG A 83 -11.16 -4.67 -10.42
N GLY A 84 -12.36 -4.16 -10.66
CA GLY A 84 -13.38 -3.95 -9.63
C GLY A 84 -13.41 -2.55 -9.02
N GLY A 85 -12.65 -1.59 -9.54
CA GLY A 85 -12.68 -0.20 -9.08
C GLY A 85 -12.03 0.05 -7.73
N LYS A 86 -11.17 -0.85 -7.26
CA LYS A 86 -10.51 -0.74 -5.95
C LYS A 86 -9.04 -0.43 -6.11
N LEU A 87 -8.53 0.53 -5.33
CA LEU A 87 -7.11 0.85 -5.25
C LEU A 87 -6.42 0.07 -4.14
N PHE A 88 -7.09 -0.09 -3.00
CA PHE A 88 -6.50 -0.71 -1.81
C PHE A 88 -7.02 -2.12 -1.57
N TYR A 89 -7.89 -2.63 -2.44
CA TYR A 89 -8.38 -4.01 -2.41
C TYR A 89 -8.96 -4.42 -1.04
N ASN A 90 -9.62 -3.47 -0.36
CA ASN A 90 -10.22 -3.65 0.97
C ASN A 90 -9.20 -4.09 2.04
N ALA A 91 -7.95 -3.69 1.91
CA ALA A 91 -6.93 -3.98 2.91
C ALA A 91 -7.33 -3.43 4.30
N PRO A 92 -6.96 -4.12 5.39
CA PRO A 92 -7.33 -3.69 6.74
C PRO A 92 -6.57 -2.45 7.22
N CYS A 93 -5.43 -2.15 6.62
CA CYS A 93 -4.63 -0.97 6.92
C CYS A 93 -3.74 -0.62 5.74
N MET A 94 -3.11 0.55 5.81
CA MET A 94 -2.20 1.03 4.79
C MET A 94 -0.96 1.65 5.46
N ILE A 95 0.21 1.40 4.89
CA ILE A 95 1.46 2.03 5.32
C ILE A 95 1.94 2.92 4.17
N VAL A 96 2.11 4.18 4.49
CA VAL A 96 2.51 5.20 3.51
C VAL A 96 3.87 5.77 3.88
#